data_b701ad0c8305722de2dc555348620b6c
#
_entry.id   b701ad0c8305722de2dc555348620b6c
#
_cell.length_a   1.000
_cell.length_b   1.000
_cell.length_c   1.000
_cell.angle_alpha   90.00
_cell.angle_beta   90.00
_cell.angle_gamma   90.00
#
_symmetry.space_group_name_H-M   'P 1'
#
loop_
_entity.id
_entity.type
_entity.pdbx_description
1 polymer ?
#
loop_
_entity_poly.entity_id
_entity_poly.type
_entity_poly.pdbx_seq_one_letter_code
_entity_poly.pdbx_strand_id
1 'polypeptide(L)'
;MNVQHSIHIPSFLKVYDNALDDLGSILQNQGINRVVLYFGNDLIEMFGSKVMNSLKDAQVDVLEYKEIDTIALNDITQMAFSISPKAQAVIGIGGGKVIDAAKYMGFLKKLPFISIPTSTSSDGFASSSASLKIEERRVSVPARLAYGIVVDTQIIKTAPVKFIYSGIGDMISKSTSIYDWQYEEKCLSLIHI
;
A
#
# COMPACT_ATOMS: atom_id res chain seq x y z
N MET A 1 10.05 13.99 -30.26
CA MET A 1 10.68 13.26 -29.15
C MET A 1 9.88 12.00 -28.91
N ASN A 2 10.50 10.81 -28.99
CA ASN A 2 9.80 9.57 -28.62
C ASN A 2 9.64 9.57 -27.09
N VAL A 3 8.45 9.78 -26.60
CA VAL A 3 8.12 9.63 -25.20
C VAL A 3 8.06 8.12 -24.91
N GLN A 4 9.05 7.64 -24.19
CA GLN A 4 9.09 6.24 -23.80
C GLN A 4 8.16 6.05 -22.60
N HIS A 5 6.98 5.47 -22.83
CA HIS A 5 6.04 5.13 -21.77
C HIS A 5 6.47 3.80 -21.14
N SER A 6 6.72 3.80 -19.83
CA SER A 6 6.96 2.58 -19.05
C SER A 6 5.77 2.31 -18.13
N ILE A 7 5.26 1.09 -18.18
CA ILE A 7 4.21 0.63 -17.26
C ILE A 7 4.88 -0.20 -16.16
N HIS A 8 4.73 0.24 -14.92
CA HIS A 8 5.18 -0.52 -13.77
C HIS A 8 4.04 -1.40 -13.26
N ILE A 9 4.33 -2.68 -13.03
CA ILE A 9 3.39 -3.64 -12.41
C ILE A 9 4.04 -4.23 -11.16
N PRO A 10 3.26 -4.68 -10.17
CA PRO A 10 3.81 -5.40 -9.02
C PRO A 10 4.57 -6.66 -9.46
N SER A 11 5.68 -6.96 -8.80
CA SER A 11 6.44 -8.20 -9.06
C SER A 11 5.65 -9.45 -8.72
N PHE A 12 4.72 -9.34 -7.76
CA PHE A 12 3.77 -10.40 -7.47
C PHE A 12 2.44 -9.85 -6.95
N LEU A 13 1.37 -10.60 -7.22
CA LEU A 13 0.03 -10.40 -6.68
C LEU A 13 -0.48 -11.75 -6.16
N LYS A 14 -0.82 -11.81 -4.88
CA LYS A 14 -1.39 -12.99 -4.23
C LYS A 14 -2.77 -12.64 -3.70
N VAL A 15 -3.79 -13.38 -4.13
CA VAL A 15 -5.19 -13.15 -3.74
C VAL A 15 -5.84 -14.49 -3.47
N TYR A 16 -5.96 -14.87 -2.22
CA TYR A 16 -6.61 -16.12 -1.80
C TYR A 16 -6.95 -16.11 -0.31
N ASP A 17 -7.73 -17.10 0.11
CA ASP A 17 -8.14 -17.26 1.51
C ASP A 17 -6.93 -17.60 2.39
N ASN A 18 -6.79 -16.91 3.51
CA ASN A 18 -5.69 -17.09 4.47
C ASN A 18 -4.29 -16.79 3.91
N ALA A 19 -4.18 -15.89 2.94
CA ALA A 19 -2.90 -15.53 2.33
C ALA A 19 -1.84 -15.01 3.34
N LEU A 20 -2.26 -14.51 4.50
CA LEU A 20 -1.33 -14.07 5.54
C LEU A 20 -0.61 -15.23 6.25
N ASP A 21 -1.15 -16.45 6.21
CA ASP A 21 -0.46 -17.62 6.77
C ASP A 21 0.81 -17.95 5.96
N ASP A 22 0.81 -17.60 4.67
CA ASP A 22 1.93 -17.80 3.76
C ASP A 22 2.84 -16.58 3.59
N LEU A 23 2.57 -15.48 4.30
CA LEU A 23 3.30 -14.22 4.10
C LEU A 23 4.82 -14.42 4.20
N GLY A 24 5.27 -15.15 5.21
CA GLY A 24 6.69 -15.43 5.41
C GLY A 24 7.32 -16.16 4.22
N SER A 25 6.67 -17.21 3.73
CA SER A 25 7.14 -17.98 2.57
C SER A 25 7.13 -17.16 1.28
N ILE A 26 6.11 -16.29 1.11
CA ILE A 26 6.03 -15.36 -0.02
C ILE A 26 7.24 -14.42 -0.02
N LEU A 27 7.59 -13.84 1.14
CA LEU A 27 8.74 -12.95 1.28
C LEU A 27 10.07 -13.67 1.04
N GLN A 28 10.22 -14.85 1.62
CA GLN A 28 11.42 -15.68 1.44
C GLN A 28 11.69 -15.99 -0.03
N ASN A 29 10.65 -16.33 -0.79
CA ASN A 29 10.74 -16.57 -2.23
C ASN A 29 11.17 -15.31 -3.02
N GLN A 30 11.07 -14.13 -2.43
CA GLN A 30 11.58 -12.86 -3.00
C GLN A 30 12.96 -12.47 -2.45
N GLY A 31 13.57 -13.32 -1.61
CA GLY A 31 14.85 -13.01 -0.96
C GLY A 31 14.76 -11.96 0.14
N ILE A 32 13.56 -11.70 0.67
CA ILE A 32 13.32 -10.71 1.71
C ILE A 32 13.28 -11.42 3.07
N ASN A 33 14.28 -11.18 3.90
CA ASN A 33 14.44 -11.81 5.21
C ASN A 33 14.39 -10.85 6.39
N ARG A 34 14.31 -9.55 6.15
CA ARG A 34 14.23 -8.51 7.20
C ARG A 34 13.26 -7.42 6.81
N VAL A 35 12.24 -7.24 7.62
CA VAL A 35 11.13 -6.33 7.31
C VAL A 35 10.82 -5.39 8.46
N VAL A 36 10.16 -4.28 8.13
CA VAL A 36 9.44 -3.42 9.07
C VAL A 36 7.95 -3.46 8.73
N LEU A 37 7.11 -3.52 9.75
CA LEU A 37 5.67 -3.68 9.61
C LEU A 37 4.94 -2.45 10.15
N TYR A 38 4.00 -1.94 9.36
CA TYR A 38 3.11 -0.87 9.78
C TYR A 38 1.66 -1.32 9.66
N PHE A 39 0.94 -1.22 10.76
CA PHE A 39 -0.45 -1.65 10.87
C PHE A 39 -1.38 -0.45 10.96
N GLY A 40 -2.60 -0.59 10.50
CA GLY A 40 -3.68 0.32 10.85
C GLY A 40 -4.13 0.11 12.29
N ASN A 41 -4.89 1.06 12.83
CA ASN A 41 -5.38 1.02 14.20
C ASN A 41 -6.12 -0.29 14.49
N ASP A 42 -5.87 -0.87 15.65
CA ASP A 42 -6.46 -2.10 16.18
C ASP A 42 -6.09 -3.38 15.39
N LEU A 43 -5.30 -3.26 14.31
CA LEU A 43 -4.98 -4.40 13.44
C LEU A 43 -3.85 -5.27 14.01
N ILE A 44 -3.01 -4.75 14.90
CA ILE A 44 -2.04 -5.58 15.63
C ILE A 44 -2.77 -6.57 16.53
N GLU A 45 -3.81 -6.13 17.24
CA GLU A 45 -4.62 -7.00 18.08
C GLU A 45 -5.34 -8.07 17.26
N MET A 46 -5.91 -7.67 16.10
CA MET A 46 -6.70 -8.57 15.25
C MET A 46 -5.86 -9.58 14.46
N PHE A 47 -4.75 -9.15 13.88
CA PHE A 47 -4.01 -9.93 12.88
C PHE A 47 -2.52 -10.06 13.18
N GLY A 48 -2.00 -9.35 14.19
CA GLY A 48 -0.57 -9.32 14.49
C GLY A 48 -0.01 -10.70 14.78
N SER A 49 -0.69 -11.53 15.58
CA SER A 49 -0.24 -12.89 15.89
C SER A 49 -0.14 -13.76 14.62
N LYS A 50 -1.11 -13.67 13.70
CA LYS A 50 -1.12 -14.40 12.43
C LYS A 50 0.08 -14.01 11.57
N VAL A 51 0.30 -12.72 11.41
CA VAL A 51 1.44 -12.17 10.63
C VAL A 51 2.78 -12.58 11.25
N MET A 52 2.94 -12.38 12.57
CA MET A 52 4.20 -12.68 13.25
C MET A 52 4.54 -14.17 13.24
N ASN A 53 3.56 -15.07 13.38
CA ASN A 53 3.78 -16.49 13.29
C ASN A 53 4.26 -16.90 11.90
N SER A 54 3.57 -16.44 10.85
CA SER A 54 3.97 -16.71 9.46
C SER A 54 5.40 -16.25 9.16
N LEU A 55 5.79 -15.05 9.63
CA LEU A 55 7.13 -14.52 9.43
C LEU A 55 8.18 -15.32 10.21
N LYS A 56 7.88 -15.67 11.46
CA LYS A 56 8.76 -16.48 12.33
C LYS A 56 9.00 -17.86 11.75
N ASP A 57 7.95 -18.53 11.29
CA ASP A 57 8.05 -19.89 10.72
C ASP A 57 8.92 -19.93 9.46
N ALA A 58 8.91 -18.85 8.71
CA ALA A 58 9.76 -18.64 7.54
C ALA A 58 11.11 -17.97 7.85
N GLN A 59 11.47 -17.77 9.12
CA GLN A 59 12.73 -17.11 9.52
C GLN A 59 12.92 -15.72 8.92
N VAL A 60 11.84 -14.94 8.81
CA VAL A 60 11.87 -13.53 8.42
C VAL A 60 11.91 -12.65 9.66
N ASP A 61 12.98 -11.90 9.83
CA ASP A 61 13.18 -11.02 10.98
C ASP A 61 12.31 -9.77 10.87
N VAL A 62 11.51 -9.52 11.89
CA VAL A 62 10.76 -8.27 12.06
C VAL A 62 11.61 -7.31 12.88
N LEU A 63 12.17 -6.29 12.23
CA LEU A 63 13.04 -5.30 12.87
C LEU A 63 12.26 -4.29 13.70
N GLU A 64 11.07 -3.94 13.24
CA GLU A 64 10.17 -2.98 13.88
C GLU A 64 8.74 -3.28 13.45
N TYR A 65 7.78 -3.11 14.36
CA TYR A 65 6.36 -3.08 14.01
C TYR A 65 5.62 -2.08 14.88
N LYS A 66 4.66 -1.36 14.31
CA LYS A 66 3.81 -0.41 15.02
C LYS A 66 2.55 -0.07 14.25
N GLU A 67 1.57 0.48 14.94
CA GLU A 67 0.39 1.07 14.34
C GLU A 67 0.66 2.49 13.85
N ILE A 68 0.00 2.86 12.76
CA ILE A 68 -0.01 4.21 12.20
C ILE A 68 -1.42 4.74 12.23
N ASP A 69 -1.63 5.85 12.91
CA ASP A 69 -2.88 6.61 12.96
C ASP A 69 -2.79 7.94 12.22
N THR A 70 -1.57 8.40 11.92
CA THR A 70 -1.29 9.67 11.24
C THR A 70 -1.03 9.47 9.74
N ILE A 71 -1.38 10.49 8.97
CA ILE A 71 -0.97 10.65 7.56
C ILE A 71 -0.26 12.00 7.35
N ALA A 72 0.13 12.69 8.44
CA ALA A 72 0.88 13.93 8.34
C ALA A 72 2.25 13.69 7.72
N LEU A 73 2.58 14.44 6.68
CA LEU A 73 3.81 14.25 5.90
C LEU A 73 5.06 14.29 6.79
N ASN A 74 5.11 15.23 7.73
CA ASN A 74 6.26 15.38 8.62
C ASN A 74 6.46 14.14 9.50
N ASP A 75 5.38 13.61 10.10
CA ASP A 75 5.44 12.42 10.94
C ASP A 75 5.90 11.21 10.13
N ILE A 76 5.29 10.98 8.97
CA ILE A 76 5.64 9.88 8.07
C ILE A 76 7.09 9.99 7.59
N THR A 77 7.57 11.20 7.34
CA THR A 77 8.97 11.44 6.93
C THR A 77 9.93 11.10 8.08
N GLN A 78 9.64 11.53 9.31
CA GLN A 78 10.44 11.18 10.49
C GLN A 78 10.46 9.67 10.72
N MET A 79 9.30 9.02 10.63
CA MET A 79 9.19 7.56 10.72
C MET A 79 10.02 6.86 9.64
N ALA A 80 9.99 7.36 8.41
CA ALA A 80 10.80 6.81 7.33
C ALA A 80 12.31 6.87 7.68
N PHE A 81 12.78 8.00 8.18
CA PHE A 81 14.20 8.15 8.55
C PHE A 81 14.62 7.28 9.73
N SER A 82 13.72 6.92 10.63
CA SER A 82 14.00 6.02 11.75
C SER A 82 14.10 4.54 11.35
N ILE A 83 13.62 4.15 10.17
CA ILE A 83 13.70 2.77 9.67
C ILE A 83 15.16 2.30 9.64
N SER A 84 15.41 1.15 10.27
CA SER A 84 16.73 0.51 10.31
C SER A 84 17.33 0.35 8.90
N PRO A 85 18.62 0.66 8.72
CA PRO A 85 19.28 0.44 7.44
C PRO A 85 19.42 -1.04 7.07
N LYS A 86 19.13 -1.96 8.02
CA LYS A 86 19.10 -3.41 7.76
C LYS A 86 17.80 -3.87 7.14
N ALA A 87 16.75 -3.05 7.12
CA ALA A 87 15.47 -3.39 6.53
C ALA A 87 15.61 -3.62 5.01
N GLN A 88 14.94 -4.65 4.52
CA GLN A 88 14.92 -5.00 3.11
C GLN A 88 13.57 -4.68 2.44
N ALA A 89 12.52 -4.55 3.25
CA ALA A 89 11.21 -4.13 2.76
C ALA A 89 10.40 -3.42 3.85
N VAL A 90 9.46 -2.60 3.40
CA VAL A 90 8.42 -1.98 4.22
C VAL A 90 7.10 -2.66 3.89
N ILE A 91 6.37 -3.10 4.92
CA ILE A 91 5.06 -3.75 4.76
C ILE A 91 4.00 -2.88 5.42
N GLY A 92 2.96 -2.54 4.68
CA GLY A 92 1.78 -1.84 5.18
C GLY A 92 0.57 -2.78 5.23
N ILE A 93 -0.04 -2.91 6.40
CA ILE A 93 -1.18 -3.82 6.66
C ILE A 93 -2.36 -2.97 7.12
N GLY A 94 -3.38 -2.84 6.28
CA GLY A 94 -4.55 -2.06 6.67
C GLY A 94 -5.30 -1.40 5.53
N GLY A 95 -6.04 -0.34 5.86
CA GLY A 95 -6.74 0.50 4.90
C GLY A 95 -5.84 1.55 4.26
N GLY A 96 -6.43 2.41 3.42
CA GLY A 96 -5.70 3.39 2.61
C GLY A 96 -4.72 4.28 3.38
N LYS A 97 -5.03 4.67 4.64
CA LYS A 97 -4.12 5.52 5.44
C LYS A 97 -2.75 4.87 5.65
N VAL A 98 -2.74 3.66 6.20
CA VAL A 98 -1.47 2.96 6.48
C VAL A 98 -0.78 2.50 5.21
N ILE A 99 -1.54 2.10 4.20
CA ILE A 99 -1.01 1.73 2.90
C ILE A 99 -0.25 2.90 2.28
N ASP A 100 -0.84 4.09 2.25
CA ASP A 100 -0.20 5.30 1.71
C ASP A 100 1.01 5.74 2.55
N ALA A 101 0.91 5.70 3.87
CA ALA A 101 2.02 6.01 4.76
C ALA A 101 3.22 5.06 4.56
N ALA A 102 2.98 3.75 4.60
CA ALA A 102 4.02 2.73 4.41
C ALA A 102 4.62 2.77 3.00
N LYS A 103 3.78 2.99 1.97
CA LYS A 103 4.22 3.19 0.59
C LYS A 103 5.19 4.37 0.47
N TYR A 104 4.84 5.50 1.08
CA TYR A 104 5.68 6.69 1.03
C TYR A 104 6.98 6.51 1.81
N MET A 105 6.95 5.84 2.98
CA MET A 105 8.16 5.48 3.72
C MET A 105 9.08 4.58 2.90
N GLY A 106 8.54 3.55 2.24
CA GLY A 106 9.29 2.69 1.32
C GLY A 106 9.91 3.49 0.16
N PHE A 107 9.17 4.44 -0.40
CA PHE A 107 9.66 5.34 -1.45
C PHE A 107 10.83 6.19 -0.99
N LEU A 108 10.74 6.86 0.17
CA LEU A 108 11.82 7.68 0.73
C LEU A 108 13.07 6.88 1.04
N LYS A 109 12.91 5.66 1.54
CA LYS A 109 14.02 4.75 1.88
C LYS A 109 14.55 3.96 0.70
N LYS A 110 13.92 4.07 -0.47
CA LYS A 110 14.21 3.25 -1.66
C LYS A 110 14.12 1.75 -1.39
N LEU A 111 13.22 1.36 -0.49
CA LEU A 111 12.93 -0.02 -0.14
C LEU A 111 11.71 -0.52 -0.92
N PRO A 112 11.66 -1.81 -1.26
CA PRO A 112 10.42 -2.46 -1.72
C PRO A 112 9.29 -2.22 -0.72
N PHE A 113 8.12 -1.82 -1.23
CA PHE A 113 6.90 -1.70 -0.44
C PHE A 113 5.97 -2.88 -0.76
N ILE A 114 5.50 -3.57 0.27
CA ILE A 114 4.53 -4.66 0.14
C ILE A 114 3.22 -4.20 0.77
N SER A 115 2.17 -4.28 -0.02
CA SER A 115 0.82 -3.85 0.35
C SER A 115 -0.02 -5.04 0.79
N ILE A 116 -0.60 -4.95 1.99
CA ILE A 116 -1.54 -5.94 2.54
C ILE A 116 -2.83 -5.20 2.91
N PRO A 117 -3.73 -4.98 1.93
CA PRO A 117 -4.99 -4.31 2.20
C PRO A 117 -5.90 -5.19 3.05
N THR A 118 -6.53 -4.60 4.06
CA THR A 118 -7.54 -5.25 4.92
C THR A 118 -8.96 -4.80 4.57
N SER A 119 -9.12 -3.94 3.58
CA SER A 119 -10.41 -3.48 3.06
C SER A 119 -10.29 -3.10 1.59
N THR A 120 -11.43 -3.05 0.92
CA THR A 120 -11.55 -2.68 -0.50
C THR A 120 -11.98 -1.22 -0.69
N SER A 121 -11.66 -0.33 0.25
CA SER A 121 -12.20 1.04 0.28
C SER A 121 -11.65 1.96 -0.82
N SER A 122 -10.52 1.64 -1.42
CA SER A 122 -9.90 2.40 -2.51
C SER A 122 -8.84 1.56 -3.22
N ASP A 123 -8.36 2.04 -4.35
CA ASP A 123 -7.24 1.43 -5.10
C ASP A 123 -5.84 1.82 -4.60
N GLY A 124 -5.75 2.51 -3.47
CA GLY A 124 -4.46 2.98 -2.91
C GLY A 124 -3.41 1.88 -2.80
N PHE A 125 -3.81 0.62 -2.61
CA PHE A 125 -2.91 -0.54 -2.57
C PHE A 125 -2.19 -0.82 -3.90
N ALA A 126 -2.73 -0.34 -5.02
CA ALA A 126 -2.21 -0.57 -6.37
C ALA A 126 -1.81 0.73 -7.10
N SER A 127 -1.87 1.89 -6.44
CA SER A 127 -1.49 3.18 -7.04
C SER A 127 -0.02 3.53 -6.81
N SER A 128 0.55 4.35 -7.70
CA SER A 128 1.92 4.87 -7.60
C SER A 128 2.03 6.20 -6.84
N SER A 129 0.94 6.69 -6.27
CA SER A 129 0.89 7.90 -5.45
C SER A 129 0.46 7.57 -4.02
N ALA A 130 0.72 8.46 -3.09
CA ALA A 130 0.28 8.38 -1.71
C ALA A 130 -0.50 9.65 -1.34
N SER A 131 -1.64 9.50 -0.66
CA SER A 131 -2.44 10.61 -0.16
C SER A 131 -2.05 10.95 1.27
N LEU A 132 -1.25 12.00 1.43
CA LEU A 132 -0.76 12.45 2.74
C LEU A 132 -1.35 13.82 3.10
N LYS A 133 -1.15 14.23 4.35
CA LYS A 133 -1.66 15.51 4.87
C LYS A 133 -0.50 16.50 5.02
N ILE A 134 -0.63 17.65 4.38
CA ILE A 134 0.27 18.80 4.50
C ILE A 134 -0.57 19.96 4.97
N GLU A 135 -0.22 20.58 6.09
CA GLU A 135 -0.93 21.77 6.64
C GLU A 135 -2.46 21.63 6.58
N GLU A 136 -3.01 20.57 7.16
CA GLU A 136 -4.46 20.28 7.20
C GLU A 136 -5.11 19.92 5.84
N ARG A 137 -4.39 19.92 4.73
CA ARG A 137 -4.91 19.54 3.41
C ARG A 137 -4.40 18.18 2.97
N ARG A 138 -5.27 17.39 2.36
CA ARG A 138 -4.85 16.15 1.68
C ARG A 138 -4.21 16.49 0.35
N VAL A 139 -3.01 15.97 0.14
CA VAL A 139 -2.22 16.16 -1.08
C VAL A 139 -1.77 14.80 -1.60
N SER A 140 -1.92 14.60 -2.89
CA SER A 140 -1.36 13.42 -3.55
C SER A 140 0.13 13.68 -3.83
N VAL A 141 0.99 12.88 -3.23
CA VAL A 141 2.44 12.96 -3.43
C VAL A 141 2.93 11.77 -4.26
N PRO A 142 3.96 11.97 -5.12
CA PRO A 142 4.57 10.87 -5.85
C PRO A 142 5.14 9.81 -4.91
N ALA A 143 4.94 8.55 -5.26
CA ALA A 143 5.51 7.41 -4.57
C ALA A 143 5.89 6.34 -5.61
N ARG A 144 5.93 5.07 -5.22
CA ARG A 144 6.12 3.95 -6.13
C ARG A 144 4.98 2.95 -5.98
N LEU A 145 4.67 2.28 -7.08
CA LEU A 145 3.79 1.13 -7.05
C LEU A 145 4.33 0.09 -6.06
N ALA A 146 3.42 -0.64 -5.41
CA ALA A 146 3.82 -1.74 -4.54
C ALA A 146 4.67 -2.76 -5.29
N TYR A 147 5.77 -3.19 -4.69
CA TYR A 147 6.58 -4.29 -5.18
C TYR A 147 5.80 -5.60 -5.19
N GLY A 148 5.00 -5.82 -4.15
CA GLY A 148 4.12 -6.96 -4.02
C GLY A 148 2.80 -6.58 -3.35
N ILE A 149 1.76 -7.32 -3.69
CA ILE A 149 0.43 -7.16 -3.10
C ILE A 149 -0.03 -8.53 -2.60
N VAL A 150 -0.42 -8.60 -1.33
CA VAL A 150 -0.99 -9.81 -0.71
C VAL A 150 -2.37 -9.48 -0.17
N VAL A 151 -3.39 -10.11 -0.74
CA VAL A 151 -4.79 -9.93 -0.34
C VAL A 151 -5.29 -11.22 0.30
N ASP A 152 -5.52 -11.20 1.60
CA ASP A 152 -6.19 -12.27 2.31
C ASP A 152 -7.71 -12.03 2.24
N THR A 153 -8.39 -12.86 1.46
CA THR A 153 -9.83 -12.68 1.23
C THR A 153 -10.67 -12.95 2.47
N GLN A 154 -10.19 -13.74 3.43
CA GLN A 154 -10.87 -13.91 4.71
C GLN A 154 -10.82 -12.62 5.55
N ILE A 155 -9.69 -11.91 5.55
CA ILE A 155 -9.57 -10.62 6.23
C ILE A 155 -10.46 -9.57 5.57
N ILE A 156 -10.47 -9.50 4.24
CA ILE A 156 -11.35 -8.55 3.51
C ILE A 156 -12.83 -8.77 3.89
N LYS A 157 -13.27 -10.02 4.07
CA LYS A 157 -14.65 -10.34 4.49
C LYS A 157 -15.02 -9.80 5.88
N THR A 158 -14.04 -9.55 6.76
CA THR A 158 -14.30 -9.00 8.10
C THR A 158 -14.44 -7.47 8.09
N ALA A 159 -14.06 -6.82 7.00
CA ALA A 159 -14.12 -5.37 6.89
C ALA A 159 -15.58 -4.87 6.87
N PRO A 160 -15.88 -3.71 7.48
CA PRO A 160 -17.21 -3.12 7.41
C PRO A 160 -17.68 -2.93 5.98
N VAL A 161 -18.94 -3.30 5.70
CA VAL A 161 -19.54 -3.27 4.35
C VAL A 161 -19.48 -1.89 3.68
N LYS A 162 -19.44 -0.82 4.48
CA LYS A 162 -19.25 0.56 3.98
C LYS A 162 -17.98 0.73 3.15
N PHE A 163 -16.93 -0.06 3.42
CA PHE A 163 -15.68 -0.01 2.64
C PHE A 163 -15.83 -0.65 1.27
N ILE A 164 -16.72 -1.62 1.11
CA ILE A 164 -17.09 -2.17 -0.20
C ILE A 164 -17.78 -1.09 -1.04
N TYR A 165 -18.76 -0.39 -0.45
CA TYR A 165 -19.43 0.72 -1.14
C TYR A 165 -18.46 1.86 -1.50
N SER A 166 -17.51 2.17 -0.60
CA SER A 166 -16.46 3.15 -0.88
C SER A 166 -15.60 2.74 -2.09
N GLY A 167 -15.20 1.47 -2.17
CA GLY A 167 -14.43 0.96 -3.31
C GLY A 167 -15.21 0.96 -4.62
N ILE A 168 -16.50 0.63 -4.59
CA ILE A 168 -17.38 0.75 -5.77
C ILE A 168 -17.44 2.21 -6.22
N GLY A 169 -17.62 3.16 -5.30
CA GLY A 169 -17.61 4.60 -5.60
C GLY A 169 -16.29 5.06 -6.21
N ASP A 170 -15.16 4.56 -5.68
CA ASP A 170 -13.82 4.84 -6.21
C ASP A 170 -13.65 4.33 -7.65
N MET A 171 -14.15 3.14 -7.96
CA MET A 171 -14.14 2.60 -9.33
C MET A 171 -15.04 3.41 -10.28
N ILE A 172 -16.23 3.80 -9.84
CA ILE A 172 -17.15 4.62 -10.65
C ILE A 172 -16.52 5.99 -10.95
N SER A 173 -15.89 6.61 -9.94
CA SER A 173 -15.24 7.93 -10.12
C SER A 173 -14.15 7.91 -11.19
N LYS A 174 -13.44 6.80 -11.33
CA LYS A 174 -12.42 6.64 -12.38
C LYS A 174 -13.02 6.58 -13.79
N SER A 175 -14.17 5.92 -13.93
CA SER A 175 -14.86 5.88 -15.22
C SER A 175 -15.31 7.27 -15.66
N THR A 176 -15.81 8.10 -14.74
CA THR A 176 -16.18 9.48 -15.04
C THR A 176 -14.96 10.34 -15.34
N SER A 177 -13.89 10.23 -14.57
CA SER A 177 -12.65 10.97 -14.83
C SER A 177 -12.01 10.65 -16.18
N ILE A 178 -12.01 9.37 -16.58
CA ILE A 178 -11.52 8.97 -17.92
C ILE A 178 -12.38 9.58 -19.02
N TYR A 179 -13.70 9.59 -18.82
CA TYR A 179 -14.62 10.22 -19.79
C TYR A 179 -14.36 11.73 -19.90
N ASP A 180 -14.19 12.42 -18.77
CA ASP A 180 -13.92 13.86 -18.74
C ASP A 180 -12.59 14.17 -19.45
N TRP A 181 -11.53 13.41 -19.21
CA TRP A 181 -10.26 13.56 -19.89
C TRP A 181 -10.38 13.34 -21.41
N GLN A 182 -11.12 12.30 -21.85
CA GLN A 182 -11.36 12.07 -23.27
C GLN A 182 -12.19 13.19 -23.91
N TYR A 183 -13.10 13.77 -23.15
CA TYR A 183 -13.89 14.90 -23.62
C TYR A 183 -13.05 16.17 -23.74
N GLU A 184 -12.22 16.47 -22.76
CA GLU A 184 -11.28 17.60 -22.81
C GLU A 184 -10.29 17.45 -23.96
N GLU A 185 -9.76 16.26 -24.19
CA GLU A 185 -8.90 15.97 -25.32
C GLU A 185 -9.57 16.34 -26.64
N LYS A 186 -10.80 15.91 -26.84
CA LYS A 186 -11.54 16.13 -28.07
C LYS A 186 -11.99 17.60 -28.27
N CYS A 187 -12.39 18.26 -27.20
CA CYS A 187 -13.02 19.58 -27.26
C CYS A 187 -12.06 20.74 -27.05
N LEU A 188 -10.99 20.57 -26.27
CA LEU A 188 -10.11 21.66 -25.87
C LEU A 188 -8.69 21.53 -26.39
N SER A 189 -8.34 20.44 -27.08
CA SER A 189 -6.96 20.14 -27.52
C SER A 189 -5.91 20.26 -26.41
N LEU A 190 -6.32 20.06 -25.16
CA LEU A 190 -5.49 20.23 -23.97
C LEU A 190 -4.84 18.92 -23.55
N ILE A 191 -4.19 18.23 -24.48
CA ILE A 191 -3.35 17.11 -24.05
C ILE A 191 -1.93 17.61 -23.88
N HIS A 192 -1.56 17.82 -22.67
CA HIS A 192 -0.15 17.80 -22.29
C HIS A 192 -0.01 17.38 -20.82
N ILE A 193 -0.27 16.14 -20.54
CA ILE A 193 0.26 15.50 -19.33
C ILE A 193 1.07 14.28 -19.74
#